data_b0909435c95e436b636e997f0b05103a
#
_entry.id   b0909435c95e436b636e997f0b05103a
#
_cell.length_a   1.000
_cell.length_b   1.000
_cell.length_c   1.000
_cell.angle_alpha   90.00
_cell.angle_beta   90.00
_cell.angle_gamma   90.00
#
_symmetry.space_group_name_H-M   'P 1'
#
loop_
_entity.id
_entity.type
_entity.pdbx_description
1 polymer ?
#
loop_
_entity_poly.entity_id
_entity_poly.type
_entity_poly.pdbx_seq_one_letter_code
_entity_poly.pdbx_strand_id
1 'polypeptide(L)'
;MTTLKPLLARNRSWALQKCQHDPDYFEKWVDGQRPHSLWIGCSDSRVPAEVLTGSQPGELFVHRNIANMLDPADDNVMSVLQYALHYLEVERVVLCGHYGCGGVQAALSLHTLPLAQESSALARRIGQLRHTLHHEIAQIADGCGVAASPGASASADAERSRHALDALVEANVRAQFARLLESEPVQTVLASGRPLSLHGCVYDLASGHLTTLVEHLSPQEHAP
;
A
#
# COMPACT_ATOMS: atom_id res chain seq x y z
N MET A 1 24.15 -15.57 -16.16
CA MET A 1 24.23 -14.58 -15.08
C MET A 1 23.51 -13.32 -15.52
N THR A 2 22.46 -12.93 -14.83
CA THR A 2 21.79 -11.63 -15.05
C THR A 2 22.71 -10.52 -14.54
N THR A 3 23.20 -9.65 -15.43
CA THR A 3 24.08 -8.55 -15.06
C THR A 3 23.29 -7.26 -14.86
N LEU A 4 23.80 -6.32 -14.05
CA LEU A 4 23.20 -4.99 -13.86
C LEU A 4 23.29 -4.10 -15.12
N LYS A 5 24.14 -4.47 -16.09
CA LYS A 5 24.40 -3.70 -17.31
C LYS A 5 23.16 -3.19 -18.05
N PRO A 6 22.08 -4.02 -18.26
CA PRO A 6 20.88 -3.54 -18.94
C PRO A 6 20.13 -2.45 -18.16
N LEU A 7 20.13 -2.52 -16.81
CA LEU A 7 19.50 -1.48 -15.98
C LEU A 7 20.27 -0.17 -16.06
N LEU A 8 21.61 -0.23 -15.99
CA LEU A 8 22.47 0.95 -16.13
C LEU A 8 22.35 1.59 -17.52
N ALA A 9 22.25 0.78 -18.57
CA ALA A 9 22.05 1.30 -19.93
C ALA A 9 20.70 2.02 -20.07
N ARG A 10 19.62 1.44 -19.56
CA ARG A 10 18.29 2.07 -19.53
C ARG A 10 18.28 3.37 -18.72
N ASN A 11 18.93 3.38 -17.55
CA ASN A 11 19.06 4.59 -16.74
C ASN A 11 19.78 5.72 -17.49
N ARG A 12 20.91 5.42 -18.15
CA ARG A 12 21.64 6.43 -18.96
C ARG A 12 20.77 6.99 -20.09
N SER A 13 20.08 6.12 -20.83
CA SER A 13 19.18 6.56 -21.90
C SER A 13 18.04 7.42 -21.37
N TRP A 14 17.42 7.03 -20.26
CA TRP A 14 16.37 7.81 -19.61
C TRP A 14 16.89 9.18 -19.15
N ALA A 15 18.04 9.25 -18.50
CA ALA A 15 18.64 10.50 -18.06
C ALA A 15 18.95 11.44 -19.23
N LEU A 16 19.54 10.92 -20.30
CA LEU A 16 19.80 11.70 -21.52
C LEU A 16 18.53 12.25 -22.15
N GLN A 17 17.45 11.44 -22.24
CA GLN A 17 16.17 11.90 -22.76
C GLN A 17 15.57 13.03 -21.90
N LYS A 18 15.69 12.92 -20.56
CA LYS A 18 15.20 13.98 -19.66
C LYS A 18 15.95 15.30 -19.89
N CYS A 19 17.28 15.27 -19.94
CA CYS A 19 18.09 16.45 -20.21
C CYS A 19 17.91 17.03 -21.62
N GLN A 20 17.54 16.21 -22.61
CA GLN A 20 17.22 16.71 -23.96
C GLN A 20 15.95 17.56 -23.98
N HIS A 21 14.95 17.25 -23.16
CA HIS A 21 13.69 18.00 -23.05
C HIS A 21 13.81 19.19 -22.07
N ASP A 22 14.59 19.03 -21.02
CA ASP A 22 14.78 20.00 -19.96
C ASP A 22 16.23 19.88 -19.45
N PRO A 23 17.14 20.75 -19.89
CA PRO A 23 18.57 20.67 -19.49
C PRO A 23 18.79 20.66 -17.99
N ASP A 24 17.93 21.36 -17.23
CA ASP A 24 18.01 21.56 -15.78
C ASP A 24 17.15 20.54 -15.02
N TYR A 25 16.66 19.48 -15.70
CA TYR A 25 15.70 18.54 -15.12
C TYR A 25 16.15 17.98 -13.77
N PHE A 26 17.42 17.60 -13.62
CA PHE A 26 17.94 17.01 -12.38
C PHE A 26 18.33 18.06 -11.34
N GLU A 27 18.68 19.26 -11.73
CA GLU A 27 19.09 20.32 -10.81
C GLU A 27 17.97 20.68 -9.81
N LYS A 28 16.70 20.57 -10.23
CA LYS A 28 15.52 20.80 -9.41
C LYS A 28 15.46 19.95 -8.14
N TRP A 29 16.19 18.83 -8.11
CA TRP A 29 16.09 17.82 -7.05
C TRP A 29 17.35 17.74 -6.18
N VAL A 30 18.39 18.54 -6.47
CA VAL A 30 19.68 18.47 -5.78
C VAL A 30 19.60 19.07 -4.38
N ASP A 31 18.88 20.17 -4.20
CA ASP A 31 18.89 20.97 -2.96
C ASP A 31 17.92 20.47 -1.89
N GLY A 32 17.40 19.27 -2.03
CA GLY A 32 16.50 18.65 -1.07
C GLY A 32 15.18 18.18 -1.64
N GLN A 33 14.30 17.67 -0.76
CA GLN A 33 12.99 17.18 -1.14
C GLN A 33 11.88 17.95 -0.41
N ARG A 34 10.76 18.15 -1.08
CA ARG A 34 9.54 18.76 -0.52
C ARG A 34 8.32 18.01 -1.05
N PRO A 35 8.15 16.74 -0.68
CA PRO A 35 6.98 15.98 -1.09
C PRO A 35 5.72 16.56 -0.44
N HIS A 36 4.62 16.59 -1.18
CA HIS A 36 3.33 16.98 -0.62
C HIS A 36 2.61 15.81 0.06
N SER A 37 3.03 14.57 -0.19
CA SER A 37 2.32 13.38 0.30
C SER A 37 3.29 12.27 0.69
N LEU A 38 2.93 11.54 1.76
CA LEU A 38 3.49 10.23 2.06
C LEU A 38 2.60 9.16 1.43
N TRP A 39 3.23 8.23 0.70
CA TRP A 39 2.60 7.02 0.20
C TRP A 39 3.10 5.79 0.95
N ILE A 40 2.18 5.01 1.53
CA ILE A 40 2.46 3.71 2.15
C ILE A 40 1.75 2.64 1.32
N GLY A 41 2.51 1.83 0.58
CA GLY A 41 1.96 0.87 -0.37
C GLY A 41 2.55 -0.54 -0.27
N CYS A 42 2.02 -1.43 -1.13
CA CYS A 42 2.55 -2.78 -1.25
C CYS A 42 3.87 -2.80 -2.02
N SER A 43 4.78 -3.75 -1.66
CA SER A 43 6.01 -4.02 -2.40
C SER A 43 5.79 -4.72 -3.75
N ASP A 44 4.55 -5.05 -4.11
CA ASP A 44 4.20 -5.68 -5.39
C ASP A 44 4.74 -4.85 -6.56
N SER A 45 5.50 -5.50 -7.47
CA SER A 45 6.19 -4.83 -8.58
C SER A 45 5.24 -4.18 -9.60
N ARG A 46 3.95 -4.53 -9.58
CA ARG A 46 2.93 -4.02 -10.49
C ARG A 46 2.29 -2.71 -10.02
N VAL A 47 2.62 -2.24 -8.80
CA VAL A 47 2.00 -1.05 -8.17
C VAL A 47 3.03 0.02 -7.80
N PRO A 48 3.80 0.56 -8.77
CA PRO A 48 4.73 1.65 -8.51
C PRO A 48 3.96 2.96 -8.27
N ALA A 49 4.12 3.54 -7.08
CA ALA A 49 3.34 4.70 -6.62
C ALA A 49 3.36 5.87 -7.61
N GLU A 50 4.55 6.28 -8.03
CA GLU A 50 4.74 7.44 -8.90
C GLU A 50 4.12 7.23 -10.30
N VAL A 51 4.17 5.99 -10.81
CA VAL A 51 3.63 5.67 -12.14
C VAL A 51 2.11 5.70 -12.13
N LEU A 52 1.49 5.05 -11.12
CA LEU A 52 0.03 4.93 -11.06
C LEU A 52 -0.68 6.25 -10.69
N THR A 53 0.04 7.17 -10.02
CA THR A 53 -0.47 8.51 -9.71
C THR A 53 -0.07 9.58 -10.73
N GLY A 54 0.80 9.24 -11.69
CA GLY A 54 1.36 10.22 -12.64
C GLY A 54 2.28 11.25 -11.98
N SER A 55 2.77 10.95 -10.78
CA SER A 55 3.61 11.89 -10.00
C SER A 55 5.01 12.02 -10.57
N GLN A 56 5.56 13.22 -10.46
CA GLN A 56 6.95 13.51 -10.79
C GLN A 56 7.89 13.16 -9.62
N PRO A 57 9.21 12.98 -9.87
CA PRO A 57 10.18 12.86 -8.79
C PRO A 57 10.05 13.99 -7.77
N GLY A 58 10.13 13.67 -6.48
CA GLY A 58 10.05 14.64 -5.38
C GLY A 58 8.64 14.97 -4.88
N GLU A 59 7.57 14.57 -5.59
CA GLU A 59 6.19 14.83 -5.17
C GLU A 59 5.71 13.88 -4.08
N LEU A 60 6.16 12.61 -4.11
CA LEU A 60 5.79 11.59 -3.13
C LEU A 60 7.00 11.18 -2.29
N PHE A 61 6.80 11.07 -0.98
CA PHE A 61 7.67 10.32 -0.09
C PHE A 61 7.11 8.90 0.03
N VAL A 62 7.88 7.87 -0.36
CA VAL A 62 7.31 6.53 -0.59
C VAL A 62 7.89 5.51 0.37
N HIS A 63 7.00 4.79 1.09
CA HIS A 63 7.29 3.57 1.82
C HIS A 63 6.54 2.39 1.20
N ARG A 64 7.21 1.23 1.10
CA ARG A 64 6.61 0.01 0.56
C ARG A 64 7.02 -1.20 1.39
N ASN A 65 6.03 -2.04 1.74
CA ASN A 65 6.26 -3.29 2.44
C ASN A 65 5.26 -4.37 1.97
N ILE A 66 5.40 -5.60 2.46
CA ILE A 66 4.45 -6.68 2.13
C ILE A 66 3.06 -6.32 2.66
N ALA A 67 2.09 -6.25 1.73
CA ALA A 67 0.67 -5.98 1.99
C ALA A 67 0.38 -4.63 2.66
N ASN A 68 1.18 -3.58 2.37
CA ASN A 68 0.95 -2.21 2.87
C ASN A 68 0.64 -2.13 4.38
N MET A 69 1.29 -2.97 5.17
CA MET A 69 1.04 -3.07 6.61
C MET A 69 1.65 -1.89 7.37
N LEU A 70 0.90 -1.40 8.34
CA LEU A 70 1.37 -0.45 9.35
C LEU A 70 1.34 -1.17 10.71
N ASP A 71 2.52 -1.42 11.27
CA ASP A 71 2.70 -2.04 12.57
C ASP A 71 3.42 -1.04 13.48
N PRO A 72 2.83 -0.60 14.60
CA PRO A 72 3.49 0.30 15.54
C PRO A 72 4.81 -0.22 16.12
N ALA A 73 5.03 -1.54 16.07
CA ALA A 73 6.28 -2.16 16.51
C ALA A 73 7.34 -2.27 15.39
N ASP A 74 7.02 -1.88 14.17
CA ASP A 74 7.94 -1.88 13.02
C ASP A 74 8.59 -0.49 12.87
N ASP A 75 9.78 -0.34 13.45
CA ASP A 75 10.56 0.92 13.41
C ASP A 75 10.76 1.43 11.97
N ASN A 76 10.74 0.56 10.96
CA ASN A 76 10.96 0.95 9.58
C ASN A 76 9.81 1.82 9.06
N VAL A 77 8.56 1.34 9.13
CA VAL A 77 7.40 2.12 8.69
C VAL A 77 7.16 3.32 9.61
N MET A 78 7.38 3.15 10.93
CA MET A 78 7.15 4.22 11.90
C MET A 78 8.15 5.37 11.75
N SER A 79 9.43 5.10 11.50
CA SER A 79 10.42 6.15 11.24
C SER A 79 10.12 6.93 9.94
N VAL A 80 9.65 6.25 8.89
CA VAL A 80 9.22 6.90 7.65
C VAL A 80 8.01 7.80 7.89
N LEU A 81 7.01 7.32 8.63
CA LEU A 81 5.83 8.09 8.99
C LEU A 81 6.20 9.35 9.81
N GLN A 82 7.02 9.17 10.85
CA GLN A 82 7.49 10.27 11.68
C GLN A 82 8.30 11.29 10.87
N TYR A 83 9.21 10.83 10.02
CA TYR A 83 10.02 11.71 9.19
C TYR A 83 9.16 12.52 8.22
N ALA A 84 8.21 11.88 7.55
CA ALA A 84 7.29 12.55 6.63
C ALA A 84 6.44 13.62 7.33
N LEU A 85 5.90 13.31 8.52
CA LEU A 85 4.99 14.19 9.22
C LEU A 85 5.69 15.30 9.99
N HIS A 86 6.84 15.04 10.64
CA HIS A 86 7.47 15.99 11.56
C HIS A 86 8.63 16.76 10.93
N TYR A 87 9.26 16.24 9.87
CA TYR A 87 10.43 16.88 9.25
C TYR A 87 10.16 17.35 7.83
N LEU A 88 9.42 16.56 7.02
CA LEU A 88 9.01 16.98 5.68
C LEU A 88 7.67 17.70 5.67
N GLU A 89 6.93 17.63 6.77
CA GLU A 89 5.66 18.32 7.00
C GLU A 89 4.63 18.06 5.91
N VAL A 90 4.57 16.81 5.40
CA VAL A 90 3.57 16.43 4.39
C VAL A 90 2.15 16.68 4.93
N GLU A 91 1.26 17.12 4.05
CA GLU A 91 -0.14 17.45 4.38
C GLU A 91 -1.09 16.28 4.06
N ARG A 92 -0.58 15.22 3.42
CA ARG A 92 -1.38 14.06 3.01
C ARG A 92 -0.63 12.76 3.24
N VAL A 93 -1.36 11.76 3.76
CA VAL A 93 -0.87 10.36 3.82
C VAL A 93 -1.84 9.46 3.06
N VAL A 94 -1.31 8.71 2.11
CA VAL A 94 -2.06 7.72 1.33
C VAL A 94 -1.58 6.33 1.73
N LEU A 95 -2.47 5.54 2.33
CA LEU A 95 -2.27 4.11 2.56
C LEU A 95 -2.97 3.34 1.43
N CYS A 96 -2.19 2.65 0.59
CA CYS A 96 -2.73 2.03 -0.61
C CYS A 96 -2.51 0.52 -0.65
N GLY A 97 -3.62 -0.24 -0.64
CA GLY A 97 -3.67 -1.64 -1.04
C GLY A 97 -3.89 -1.81 -2.54
N HIS A 98 -3.94 -3.05 -3.00
CA HIS A 98 -4.29 -3.35 -4.40
C HIS A 98 -4.99 -4.70 -4.51
N TYR A 99 -5.93 -4.84 -5.42
CA TYR A 99 -6.55 -6.12 -5.70
C TYR A 99 -5.52 -7.14 -6.21
N GLY A 100 -5.77 -8.40 -5.92
CA GLY A 100 -4.82 -9.47 -6.25
C GLY A 100 -3.51 -9.43 -5.47
N CYS A 101 -3.51 -8.89 -4.25
CA CYS A 101 -2.32 -8.82 -3.39
C CYS A 101 -1.89 -10.22 -2.93
N GLY A 102 -0.67 -10.63 -3.31
CA GLY A 102 -0.10 -11.92 -2.94
C GLY A 102 0.08 -12.12 -1.43
N GLY A 103 0.36 -11.04 -0.68
CA GLY A 103 0.47 -11.09 0.77
C GLY A 103 -0.87 -11.37 1.46
N VAL A 104 -1.96 -10.74 0.99
CA VAL A 104 -3.32 -10.99 1.49
C VAL A 104 -3.78 -12.40 1.14
N GLN A 105 -3.50 -12.86 -0.08
CA GLN A 105 -3.79 -14.23 -0.49
C GLN A 105 -3.01 -15.25 0.35
N ALA A 106 -1.74 -15.00 0.64
CA ALA A 106 -0.94 -15.85 1.51
C ALA A 106 -1.48 -15.88 2.95
N ALA A 107 -2.00 -14.77 3.47
CA ALA A 107 -2.63 -14.72 4.79
C ALA A 107 -3.93 -15.56 4.82
N LEU A 108 -4.76 -15.50 3.77
CA LEU A 108 -5.95 -16.33 3.64
C LEU A 108 -5.63 -17.83 3.65
N SER A 109 -4.62 -18.23 2.87
CA SER A 109 -4.25 -19.63 2.66
C SER A 109 -3.11 -20.11 3.56
N LEU A 110 -2.68 -19.37 4.57
CA LEU A 110 -1.45 -19.63 5.34
C LEU A 110 -1.36 -21.07 5.87
N HIS A 111 -2.48 -21.63 6.36
CA HIS A 111 -2.53 -22.97 6.95
C HIS A 111 -2.22 -24.09 5.95
N THR A 112 -2.32 -23.84 4.65
CA THR A 112 -2.01 -24.79 3.57
C THR A 112 -0.62 -24.59 2.96
N LEU A 113 0.07 -23.51 3.34
CA LEU A 113 1.37 -23.16 2.78
C LEU A 113 2.51 -23.72 3.66
N PRO A 114 3.65 -24.12 3.07
CA PRO A 114 4.86 -24.46 3.83
C PRO A 114 5.28 -23.33 4.78
N LEU A 115 5.01 -22.10 4.43
CA LEU A 115 5.27 -20.89 5.21
C LEU A 115 4.71 -20.96 6.65
N ALA A 116 3.61 -21.71 6.88
CA ALA A 116 3.01 -21.89 8.20
C ALA A 116 3.95 -22.57 9.22
N GLN A 117 4.94 -23.31 8.73
CA GLN A 117 5.91 -24.05 9.56
C GLN A 117 7.26 -23.32 9.69
N GLU A 118 7.40 -22.15 9.05
CA GLU A 118 8.63 -21.37 9.08
C GLU A 118 8.66 -20.38 10.23
N SER A 119 9.87 -20.05 10.69
CA SER A 119 10.15 -18.93 11.60
C SER A 119 10.76 -17.72 10.88
N SER A 120 10.60 -17.65 9.56
CA SER A 120 11.14 -16.59 8.72
C SER A 120 10.45 -15.24 8.98
N ALA A 121 11.09 -14.13 8.58
CA ALA A 121 10.49 -12.80 8.67
C ALA A 121 9.19 -12.72 7.86
N LEU A 122 9.14 -13.40 6.70
CA LEU A 122 7.93 -13.47 5.88
C LEU A 122 6.80 -14.21 6.60
N ALA A 123 7.11 -15.36 7.23
CA ALA A 123 6.12 -16.13 7.98
C ALA A 123 5.50 -15.30 9.11
N ARG A 124 6.33 -14.58 9.88
CA ARG A 124 5.84 -13.68 10.94
C ARG A 124 4.95 -12.57 10.38
N ARG A 125 5.36 -11.94 9.27
CA ARG A 125 4.62 -10.84 8.64
C ARG A 125 3.24 -11.33 8.14
N ILE A 126 3.19 -12.47 7.46
CA ILE A 126 1.93 -13.05 6.98
C ILE A 126 1.07 -13.54 8.15
N GLY A 127 1.67 -14.07 9.22
CA GLY A 127 0.98 -14.42 10.45
C GLY A 127 0.31 -13.22 11.13
N GLN A 128 1.01 -12.09 11.23
CA GLN A 128 0.47 -10.82 11.74
C GLN A 128 -0.71 -10.32 10.87
N LEU A 129 -0.55 -10.38 9.55
CA LEU A 129 -1.62 -10.00 8.63
C LEU A 129 -2.86 -10.90 8.80
N ARG A 130 -2.66 -12.22 8.87
CA ARG A 130 -3.74 -13.16 9.12
C ARG A 130 -4.44 -12.91 10.45
N HIS A 131 -3.67 -12.60 11.51
CA HIS A 131 -4.26 -12.26 12.82
C HIS A 131 -5.09 -10.98 12.72
N THR A 132 -4.62 -9.97 11.98
CA THR A 132 -5.36 -8.72 11.75
C THR A 132 -6.70 -8.98 11.05
N LEU A 133 -6.72 -9.91 10.08
CA LEU A 133 -7.87 -10.21 9.23
C LEU A 133 -8.64 -11.47 9.66
N HIS A 134 -8.48 -11.90 10.92
CA HIS A 134 -9.00 -13.20 11.35
C HIS A 134 -10.53 -13.30 11.28
N HIS A 135 -11.26 -12.21 11.53
CA HIS A 135 -12.72 -12.18 11.45
C HIS A 135 -13.20 -12.35 10.00
N GLU A 136 -12.64 -11.59 9.08
CA GLU A 136 -12.99 -11.62 7.66
C GLU A 136 -12.62 -12.98 7.03
N ILE A 137 -11.46 -13.53 7.43
CA ILE A 137 -11.05 -14.87 6.99
C ILE A 137 -12.00 -15.94 7.50
N ALA A 138 -12.47 -15.84 8.75
CA ALA A 138 -13.46 -16.77 9.30
C ALA A 138 -14.80 -16.68 8.55
N GLN A 139 -15.29 -15.48 8.27
CA GLN A 139 -16.51 -15.27 7.49
C GLN A 139 -16.42 -15.88 6.07
N ILE A 140 -15.26 -15.74 5.41
CA ILE A 140 -15.02 -16.37 4.09
C ILE A 140 -15.07 -17.88 4.22
N ALA A 141 -14.43 -18.45 5.26
CA ALA A 141 -14.42 -19.90 5.49
C ALA A 141 -15.84 -20.44 5.77
N ASP A 142 -16.62 -19.73 6.57
CA ASP A 142 -18.01 -20.10 6.89
C ASP A 142 -18.93 -19.95 5.66
N GLY A 143 -18.72 -18.90 4.85
CA GLY A 143 -19.45 -18.67 3.59
C GLY A 143 -19.10 -19.70 2.49
N CYS A 144 -17.88 -20.23 2.46
CA CYS A 144 -17.52 -21.37 1.62
C CYS A 144 -18.11 -22.72 2.11
N GLY A 145 -18.53 -22.78 3.37
CA GLY A 145 -19.21 -23.93 3.95
C GLY A 145 -20.69 -24.06 3.54
N VAL A 146 -21.31 -23.00 3.00
CA VAL A 146 -22.58 -23.11 2.30
C VAL A 146 -22.32 -23.76 0.95
N ALA A 147 -22.61 -25.06 0.91
CA ALA A 147 -22.38 -26.01 -0.16
C ALA A 147 -22.35 -25.35 -1.55
N ALA A 148 -21.28 -25.60 -2.31
CA ALA A 148 -21.30 -25.37 -3.74
C ALA A 148 -22.64 -25.87 -4.27
N SER A 149 -23.46 -24.98 -4.79
CA SER A 149 -24.75 -25.37 -5.36
C SER A 149 -24.43 -26.43 -6.42
N PRO A 150 -25.03 -27.63 -6.36
CA PRO A 150 -24.75 -28.68 -7.34
C PRO A 150 -25.04 -28.09 -8.72
N GLY A 151 -24.00 -27.85 -9.54
CA GLY A 151 -24.11 -27.25 -10.86
C GLY A 151 -23.45 -25.89 -11.09
N ALA A 152 -22.78 -25.31 -10.11
CA ALA A 152 -22.01 -24.08 -10.33
C ALA A 152 -20.82 -24.38 -11.28
N SER A 153 -20.64 -23.53 -12.30
CA SER A 153 -19.50 -23.65 -13.21
C SER A 153 -18.19 -23.27 -12.52
N ALA A 154 -17.07 -23.85 -12.95
CA ALA A 154 -15.74 -23.49 -12.44
C ALA A 154 -15.44 -21.98 -12.56
N SER A 155 -16.05 -21.28 -13.51
CA SER A 155 -15.97 -19.81 -13.67
C SER A 155 -16.67 -19.05 -12.54
N ALA A 156 -17.82 -19.53 -12.07
CA ALA A 156 -18.55 -18.90 -10.96
C ALA A 156 -17.80 -19.07 -9.62
N ASP A 157 -17.15 -20.21 -9.42
CA ASP A 157 -16.34 -20.47 -8.23
C ASP A 157 -15.07 -19.59 -8.21
N ALA A 158 -14.42 -19.43 -9.37
CA ALA A 158 -13.27 -18.55 -9.50
C ALA A 158 -13.65 -17.08 -9.27
N GLU A 159 -14.81 -16.65 -9.71
CA GLU A 159 -15.32 -15.28 -9.50
C GLU A 159 -15.65 -15.03 -8.02
N ARG A 160 -16.32 -15.97 -7.34
CA ARG A 160 -16.57 -15.89 -5.89
C ARG A 160 -15.28 -15.81 -5.10
N SER A 161 -14.28 -16.62 -5.45
CA SER A 161 -12.96 -16.60 -4.78
C SER A 161 -12.24 -15.28 -4.99
N ARG A 162 -12.38 -14.67 -6.16
CA ARG A 162 -11.81 -13.34 -6.45
C ARG A 162 -12.48 -12.27 -5.61
N HIS A 163 -13.82 -12.22 -5.59
CA HIS A 163 -14.57 -11.25 -4.79
C HIS A 163 -14.26 -11.36 -3.29
N ALA A 164 -14.10 -12.59 -2.77
CA ALA A 164 -13.72 -12.81 -1.39
C ALA A 164 -12.30 -12.26 -1.10
N LEU A 165 -11.35 -12.46 -2.03
CA LEU A 165 -10.00 -11.91 -1.90
C LEU A 165 -10.01 -10.38 -1.99
N ASP A 166 -10.79 -9.81 -2.88
CA ASP A 166 -10.92 -8.36 -3.05
C ASP A 166 -11.51 -7.71 -1.79
N ALA A 167 -12.55 -8.29 -1.21
CA ALA A 167 -13.12 -7.85 0.06
C ALA A 167 -12.08 -7.93 1.21
N LEU A 168 -11.22 -8.96 1.22
CA LEU A 168 -10.17 -9.09 2.21
C LEU A 168 -9.04 -8.04 2.03
N VAL A 169 -8.74 -7.66 0.79
CA VAL A 169 -7.84 -6.54 0.49
C VAL A 169 -8.40 -5.23 1.03
N GLU A 170 -9.69 -4.95 0.82
CA GLU A 170 -10.34 -3.75 1.34
C GLU A 170 -10.35 -3.74 2.87
N ALA A 171 -10.67 -4.87 3.50
CA ALA A 171 -10.61 -5.03 4.96
C ALA A 171 -9.20 -4.75 5.50
N ASN A 172 -8.14 -5.23 4.81
CA ASN A 172 -6.78 -4.92 5.16
C ASN A 172 -6.51 -3.41 5.10
N VAL A 173 -6.90 -2.73 4.03
CA VAL A 173 -6.73 -1.27 3.92
C VAL A 173 -7.40 -0.56 5.09
N ARG A 174 -8.64 -0.92 5.43
CA ARG A 174 -9.37 -0.31 6.57
C ARG A 174 -8.70 -0.58 7.90
N ALA A 175 -8.22 -1.81 8.14
CA ALA A 175 -7.51 -2.17 9.37
C ALA A 175 -6.18 -1.41 9.53
N GLN A 176 -5.41 -1.30 8.44
CA GLN A 176 -4.14 -0.55 8.48
C GLN A 176 -4.40 0.96 8.58
N PHE A 177 -5.48 1.47 7.98
CA PHE A 177 -5.89 2.87 8.12
C PHE A 177 -6.26 3.22 9.57
N ALA A 178 -6.98 2.36 10.27
CA ALA A 178 -7.29 2.56 11.68
C ALA A 178 -5.99 2.67 12.51
N ARG A 179 -5.01 1.80 12.28
CA ARG A 179 -3.69 1.88 12.93
C ARG A 179 -2.92 3.16 12.57
N LEU A 180 -3.03 3.61 11.31
CA LEU A 180 -2.43 4.87 10.87
C LEU A 180 -3.02 6.04 11.65
N LEU A 181 -4.35 6.11 11.72
CA LEU A 181 -5.06 7.17 12.43
C LEU A 181 -4.71 7.18 13.93
N GLU A 182 -4.58 6.01 14.57
CA GLU A 182 -4.24 5.88 15.99
C GLU A 182 -2.74 6.06 16.29
N SER A 183 -1.88 6.12 15.28
CA SER A 183 -0.44 6.21 15.47
C SER A 183 -0.02 7.54 16.12
N GLU A 184 0.98 7.49 17.00
CA GLU A 184 1.47 8.66 17.73
C GLU A 184 1.89 9.80 16.80
N PRO A 185 2.65 9.60 15.69
CA PRO A 185 3.03 10.69 14.79
C PRO A 185 1.83 11.40 14.16
N VAL A 186 0.78 10.66 13.79
CA VAL A 186 -0.46 11.23 13.25
C VAL A 186 -1.20 12.01 14.32
N GLN A 187 -1.40 11.43 15.50
CA GLN A 187 -2.12 12.08 16.60
C GLN A 187 -1.44 13.36 17.05
N THR A 188 -0.11 13.40 17.08
CA THR A 188 0.66 14.61 17.39
C THR A 188 0.37 15.72 16.39
N VAL A 189 0.34 15.43 15.09
CA VAL A 189 0.03 16.43 14.06
C VAL A 189 -1.41 16.91 14.16
N LEU A 190 -2.37 16.00 14.31
CA LEU A 190 -3.79 16.35 14.47
C LEU A 190 -4.02 17.24 15.70
N ALA A 191 -3.37 16.92 16.82
CA ALA A 191 -3.47 17.71 18.06
C ALA A 191 -2.83 19.12 17.93
N SER A 192 -1.86 19.29 17.03
CA SER A 192 -1.26 20.60 16.77
C SER A 192 -2.15 21.55 15.95
N GLY A 193 -3.22 21.04 15.33
CA GLY A 193 -4.10 21.79 14.44
C GLY A 193 -3.50 22.02 13.04
N ARG A 194 -2.36 21.42 12.71
CA ARG A 194 -1.79 21.48 11.36
C ARG A 194 -2.68 20.66 10.39
N PRO A 195 -2.94 21.19 9.17
CA PRO A 195 -3.71 20.45 8.17
C PRO A 195 -3.07 19.09 7.87
N LEU A 196 -3.88 18.03 7.91
CA LEU A 196 -3.46 16.68 7.55
C LEU A 196 -4.67 15.90 7.04
N SER A 197 -4.56 15.35 5.84
CA SER A 197 -5.53 14.41 5.30
C SER A 197 -4.95 13.01 5.21
N LEU A 198 -5.76 12.01 5.59
CA LEU A 198 -5.42 10.60 5.53
C LEU A 198 -6.38 9.89 4.58
N HIS A 199 -5.87 9.06 3.68
CA HIS A 199 -6.65 8.34 2.69
C HIS A 199 -6.26 6.86 2.68
N GLY A 200 -7.24 5.98 2.88
CA GLY A 200 -7.11 4.54 2.66
C GLY A 200 -7.66 4.19 1.29
N CYS A 201 -6.80 3.80 0.37
CA CYS A 201 -7.13 3.57 -1.04
C CYS A 201 -6.88 2.12 -1.44
N VAL A 202 -7.56 1.69 -2.50
CA VAL A 202 -7.28 0.45 -3.21
C VAL A 202 -7.02 0.74 -4.68
N TYR A 203 -5.99 0.09 -5.25
CA TYR A 203 -5.67 0.14 -6.67
C TYR A 203 -6.14 -1.12 -7.37
N ASP A 204 -6.88 -0.95 -8.44
CA ASP A 204 -7.32 -2.05 -9.29
C ASP A 204 -6.34 -2.23 -10.47
N LEU A 205 -5.63 -3.36 -10.46
CA LEU A 205 -4.69 -3.73 -11.52
C LEU A 205 -5.35 -3.93 -12.89
N ALA A 206 -6.64 -4.26 -12.92
CA ALA A 206 -7.34 -4.55 -14.18
C ALA A 206 -7.78 -3.27 -14.88
N SER A 207 -8.26 -2.28 -14.13
CA SER A 207 -8.76 -1.01 -14.69
C SER A 207 -7.72 0.11 -14.64
N GLY A 208 -6.69 -0.01 -13.77
CA GLY A 208 -5.73 1.06 -13.51
C GLY A 208 -6.29 2.19 -12.63
N HIS A 209 -7.43 1.98 -11.98
CA HIS A 209 -8.05 3.02 -11.16
C HIS A 209 -7.67 2.89 -9.68
N LEU A 210 -7.53 4.05 -9.05
CA LEU A 210 -7.38 4.22 -7.61
C LEU A 210 -8.72 4.66 -7.02
N THR A 211 -9.19 3.94 -5.99
CA THR A 211 -10.47 4.22 -5.31
C THR A 211 -10.22 4.44 -3.82
N THR A 212 -10.78 5.51 -3.26
CA THR A 212 -10.76 5.77 -1.82
C THR A 212 -11.82 4.89 -1.13
N LEU A 213 -11.41 4.16 -0.09
CA LEU A 213 -12.29 3.33 0.74
C LEU A 213 -12.64 3.99 2.06
N VAL A 214 -11.73 4.78 2.61
CA VAL A 214 -11.84 5.48 3.88
C VAL A 214 -10.92 6.68 3.88
N GLU A 215 -11.38 7.76 4.54
CA GLU A 215 -10.58 8.98 4.67
C GLU A 215 -10.83 9.67 6.01
N HIS A 216 -9.85 10.48 6.41
CA HIS A 216 -9.94 11.43 7.51
C HIS A 216 -9.41 12.78 7.03
N LEU A 217 -10.27 13.79 7.00
CA LEU A 217 -9.95 15.14 6.54
C LEU A 217 -9.87 16.10 7.72
N SER A 218 -8.86 16.95 7.73
CA SER A 218 -8.82 18.04 8.73
C SER A 218 -9.96 19.04 8.48
N PRO A 219 -10.45 19.74 9.51
CA PRO A 219 -11.56 20.69 9.40
C PRO A 219 -11.40 21.81 8.35
N GLN A 220 -10.19 22.07 7.89
CA GLN A 220 -9.91 23.12 6.91
C GLN A 220 -10.12 22.69 5.43
N GLU A 221 -10.20 21.40 5.14
CA GLU A 221 -10.48 20.91 3.78
C GLU A 221 -11.99 20.88 3.43
N HIS A 222 -12.87 21.26 4.38
CA HIS A 222 -14.31 21.34 4.15
C HIS A 222 -14.81 22.71 3.67
N ALA A 223 -13.91 23.67 3.37
CA ALA A 223 -14.30 24.93 2.73
C ALA A 223 -14.42 24.73 1.21
N PRO A 224 -15.58 25.07 0.59
CA PRO A 224 -15.82 24.89 -0.83
C PRO A 224 -14.92 25.80 -1.69
#